data_684c76342f4bb2d3c434f9c4e240cafb
#
_entry.id   684c76342f4bb2d3c434f9c4e240cafb
#
_cell.length_a   1.000
_cell.length_b   1.000
_cell.length_c   1.000
_cell.angle_alpha   90.00
_cell.angle_beta   90.00
_cell.angle_gamma   90.00
#
_symmetry.space_group_name_H-M   'P 1'
#
loop_
_entity.id
_entity.type
_entity.pdbx_description
1 polymer ?
#
loop_
_entity_poly.entity_id
_entity_poly.type
_entity_poly.pdbx_seq_one_letter_code
_entity_poly.pdbx_strand_id
1 'polypeptide(L)'
;VNIRTTVAIIGAGPAGLLLGHLLEKSGIDFVIVEQRSREYILSRVRAGVLEESSVDVIASLGLDAGLRARGLVHDGIYLQYDGARHRIDFKTLIDRTVTVYGQQQVVNDLMLAHDALGSAVYFESSGVSPRGIDTPHPSVDFVSGGVSYSVDADFIVGADGFHGVCRTLIPADSITAFEREFPFAWLGILANVAPSTDELIYALHEDGFAMHSMRSPAVSRLYLQVDPGESIDDWSDARVWDGLHTRLGVEGWTLHEGEITEKSITPMRSFVVSTLEYGSLYLVGDAGHIVPPTGAKGLNAAISDVAMLGAAFTAFFAGNPGPLSTYSDRALRRQWKSQYFSQWMTDMLHTSGPGVSEADRAFRHRSQLGQLDYVTGSEYARRGLAEQYTGLPIEGV
;
A
#
# COMPACT_ATOMS: atom_id res chain seq x y z
N VAL A 1 -14.88 -0.38 31.65
CA VAL A 1 -13.49 -0.19 32.05
C VAL A 1 -12.99 1.10 31.46
N ASN A 2 -12.47 1.98 32.32
CA ASN A 2 -11.87 3.23 31.86
C ASN A 2 -10.35 3.05 31.76
N ILE A 3 -9.77 3.48 30.66
CA ILE A 3 -8.34 3.45 30.36
C ILE A 3 -7.90 4.87 30.05
N ARG A 4 -6.71 5.28 30.50
CA ARG A 4 -6.06 6.52 30.09
C ARG A 4 -4.81 6.16 29.28
N THR A 5 -4.62 6.80 28.15
CA THR A 5 -3.44 6.65 27.30
C THR A 5 -3.06 7.99 26.67
N THR A 6 -1.87 8.07 26.08
CA THR A 6 -1.45 9.24 25.32
C THR A 6 -2.03 9.20 23.90
N VAL A 7 -1.95 8.06 23.21
CA VAL A 7 -2.43 7.90 21.84
C VAL A 7 -3.37 6.70 21.74
N ALA A 8 -4.61 6.92 21.27
CA ALA A 8 -5.52 5.84 20.89
C ALA A 8 -5.44 5.61 19.37
N ILE A 9 -5.03 4.43 18.96
CA ILE A 9 -4.87 4.03 17.56
C ILE A 9 -6.08 3.17 17.16
N ILE A 10 -6.79 3.52 16.10
CA ILE A 10 -7.94 2.78 15.60
C ILE A 10 -7.52 2.07 14.32
N GLY A 11 -7.47 0.73 14.39
CA GLY A 11 -7.02 -0.18 13.33
C GLY A 11 -5.68 -0.84 13.66
N ALA A 12 -5.64 -2.19 13.57
CA ALA A 12 -4.45 -3.01 13.70
C ALA A 12 -3.96 -3.54 12.34
N GLY A 13 -4.12 -2.74 11.29
CA GLY A 13 -3.43 -2.93 10.02
C GLY A 13 -1.94 -2.58 10.12
N PRO A 14 -1.20 -2.64 9.00
CA PRO A 14 0.26 -2.36 9.01
C PRO A 14 0.58 -0.97 9.55
N ALA A 15 -0.25 0.05 9.26
CA ALA A 15 -0.04 1.41 9.76
C ALA A 15 -0.18 1.50 11.29
N GLY A 16 -1.30 1.00 11.83
CA GLY A 16 -1.57 1.11 13.27
C GLY A 16 -0.58 0.31 14.11
N LEU A 17 -0.25 -0.92 13.70
CA LEU A 17 0.73 -1.75 14.39
C LEU A 17 2.14 -1.12 14.34
N LEU A 18 2.57 -0.62 13.18
CA LEU A 18 3.89 0.00 13.06
C LEU A 18 3.97 1.30 13.86
N LEU A 19 2.91 2.11 13.87
CA LEU A 19 2.86 3.31 14.70
C LEU A 19 2.98 2.95 16.19
N GLY A 20 2.28 1.91 16.66
CA GLY A 20 2.42 1.43 18.04
C GLY A 20 3.87 1.14 18.43
N HIS A 21 4.64 0.46 17.56
CA HIS A 21 6.07 0.21 17.80
C HIS A 21 6.92 1.48 17.79
N LEU A 22 6.61 2.47 16.95
CA LEU A 22 7.32 3.75 16.94
C LEU A 22 7.06 4.55 18.21
N LEU A 23 5.82 4.53 18.73
CA LEU A 23 5.45 5.16 19.99
C LEU A 23 6.11 4.46 21.19
N GLU A 24 6.08 3.12 21.23
CA GLU A 24 6.76 2.31 22.25
C GLU A 24 8.24 2.66 22.35
N LYS A 25 8.93 2.69 21.19
CA LYS A 25 10.35 3.08 21.13
C LYS A 25 10.61 4.45 21.72
N SER A 26 9.64 5.36 21.63
CA SER A 26 9.73 6.74 22.14
C SER A 26 9.20 6.89 23.57
N GLY A 27 8.75 5.81 24.21
CA GLY A 27 8.18 5.83 25.56
C GLY A 27 6.84 6.57 25.63
N ILE A 28 6.06 6.56 24.56
CA ILE A 28 4.74 7.18 24.47
C ILE A 28 3.68 6.09 24.62
N ASP A 29 2.82 6.21 25.65
CA ASP A 29 1.76 5.24 25.92
C ASP A 29 0.71 5.23 24.80
N PHE A 30 0.25 4.03 24.43
CA PHE A 30 -0.77 3.86 23.39
C PHE A 30 -1.69 2.67 23.67
N VAL A 31 -2.83 2.68 23.01
CA VAL A 31 -3.80 1.58 22.92
C VAL A 31 -4.18 1.41 21.45
N ILE A 32 -4.22 0.16 20.97
CA ILE A 32 -4.70 -0.18 19.63
C ILE A 32 -6.06 -0.87 19.73
N VAL A 33 -7.05 -0.38 18.97
CA VAL A 33 -8.41 -0.94 18.91
C VAL A 33 -8.69 -1.39 17.49
N GLU A 34 -9.01 -2.68 17.33
CA GLU A 34 -9.25 -3.30 16.01
C GLU A 34 -10.61 -4.03 16.00
N GLN A 35 -11.39 -3.74 14.96
CA GLN A 35 -12.72 -4.33 14.79
C GLN A 35 -12.70 -5.80 14.37
N ARG A 36 -11.68 -6.21 13.63
CA ARG A 36 -11.56 -7.56 13.08
C ARG A 36 -10.79 -8.49 13.99
N SER A 37 -10.93 -9.80 13.75
CA SER A 37 -10.09 -10.77 14.42
C SER A 37 -8.67 -10.74 13.83
N ARG A 38 -7.72 -11.25 14.59
CA ARG A 38 -6.33 -11.41 14.17
C ARG A 38 -6.21 -12.28 12.92
N GLU A 39 -6.94 -13.38 12.88
CA GLU A 39 -6.96 -14.33 11.77
C GLU A 39 -7.48 -13.66 10.49
N TYR A 40 -8.54 -12.85 10.62
CA TYR A 40 -9.07 -12.10 9.48
C TYR A 40 -8.02 -11.16 8.87
N ILE A 41 -7.29 -10.41 9.70
CA ILE A 41 -6.26 -9.46 9.22
C ILE A 41 -5.14 -10.22 8.52
N LEU A 42 -4.68 -11.33 9.08
CA LEU A 42 -3.62 -12.17 8.53
C LEU A 42 -4.04 -12.91 7.26
N SER A 43 -5.34 -13.20 7.08
CA SER A 43 -5.86 -13.83 5.86
C SER A 43 -5.93 -12.88 4.66
N ARG A 44 -5.81 -11.56 4.87
CA ARG A 44 -5.89 -10.56 3.78
C ARG A 44 -4.61 -10.54 2.96
N VAL A 45 -4.64 -11.25 1.83
CA VAL A 45 -3.51 -11.28 0.89
C VAL A 45 -3.48 -9.99 0.08
N ARG A 46 -2.49 -9.15 0.31
CA ARG A 46 -2.23 -7.91 -0.45
C ARG A 46 -0.82 -7.89 -1.00
N ALA A 47 -0.57 -7.02 -2.00
CA ALA A 47 0.78 -6.82 -2.53
C ALA A 47 1.74 -6.35 -1.41
N GLY A 48 2.99 -6.72 -1.56
CA GLY A 48 4.03 -6.33 -0.62
C GLY A 48 5.33 -6.13 -1.40
N VAL A 49 5.48 -4.96 -2.04
CA VAL A 49 6.77 -4.49 -2.54
C VAL A 49 7.16 -3.34 -1.63
N LEU A 50 8.20 -3.54 -0.84
CA LEU A 50 8.72 -2.53 0.09
C LEU A 50 9.80 -1.71 -0.58
N GLU A 51 9.66 -0.40 -0.50
CA GLU A 51 10.72 0.56 -0.80
C GLU A 51 11.85 0.45 0.23
N GLU A 52 13.04 0.83 -0.13
CA GLU A 52 14.20 0.82 0.75
C GLU A 52 13.95 1.65 2.03
N SER A 53 13.36 2.84 1.90
CA SER A 53 12.98 3.68 3.04
C SER A 53 11.97 3.02 4.00
N SER A 54 11.08 2.18 3.48
CA SER A 54 10.14 1.41 4.32
C SER A 54 10.83 0.28 5.06
N VAL A 55 11.78 -0.39 4.41
CA VAL A 55 12.66 -1.39 5.03
C VAL A 55 13.47 -0.76 6.16
N ASP A 56 14.03 0.43 5.94
CA ASP A 56 14.81 1.17 6.93
C ASP A 56 14.00 1.53 8.17
N VAL A 57 12.74 1.95 8.00
CA VAL A 57 11.83 2.22 9.13
C VAL A 57 11.63 0.95 9.97
N ILE A 58 11.32 -0.18 9.35
CA ILE A 58 11.13 -1.46 10.05
C ILE A 58 12.44 -1.90 10.74
N ALA A 59 13.57 -1.78 10.05
CA ALA A 59 14.90 -2.13 10.56
C ALA A 59 15.31 -1.24 11.74
N SER A 60 14.96 0.05 11.71
CA SER A 60 15.24 0.97 12.81
C SER A 60 14.60 0.57 14.15
N LEU A 61 13.54 -0.24 14.07
CA LEU A 61 12.85 -0.82 15.22
C LEU A 61 13.39 -2.21 15.61
N GLY A 62 14.33 -2.78 14.85
CA GLY A 62 14.81 -4.16 15.03
C GLY A 62 13.79 -5.22 14.65
N LEU A 63 12.79 -4.87 13.82
CA LEU A 63 11.68 -5.75 13.44
C LEU A 63 11.85 -6.36 12.05
N ASP A 64 13.05 -6.31 11.48
CA ASP A 64 13.35 -6.74 10.12
C ASP A 64 13.86 -8.20 10.00
N ALA A 65 13.86 -8.97 11.08
CA ALA A 65 14.36 -10.36 11.07
C ALA A 65 13.58 -11.24 10.09
N GLY A 66 12.24 -11.17 10.08
CA GLY A 66 11.39 -11.88 9.13
C GLY A 66 11.61 -11.42 7.69
N LEU A 67 11.73 -10.13 7.49
CA LEU A 67 12.00 -9.51 6.20
C LEU A 67 13.36 -9.94 5.63
N ARG A 68 14.44 -9.93 6.43
CA ARG A 68 15.76 -10.42 6.02
C ARG A 68 15.77 -11.90 5.69
N ALA A 69 15.00 -12.72 6.41
CA ALA A 69 14.99 -14.16 6.23
C ALA A 69 14.17 -14.62 5.01
N ARG A 70 13.10 -13.88 4.65
CA ARG A 70 12.09 -14.32 3.68
C ARG A 70 11.80 -13.30 2.57
N GLY A 71 12.28 -12.07 2.70
CA GLY A 71 12.12 -11.04 1.68
C GLY A 71 12.91 -11.38 0.43
N LEU A 72 12.35 -11.10 -0.74
CA LEU A 72 13.00 -11.29 -2.03
C LEU A 72 13.47 -9.91 -2.51
N VAL A 73 14.78 -9.70 -2.50
CA VAL A 73 15.37 -8.43 -2.95
C VAL A 73 15.44 -8.43 -4.47
N HIS A 74 14.93 -7.35 -5.07
CA HIS A 74 14.98 -7.14 -6.51
C HIS A 74 15.85 -5.93 -6.83
N ASP A 75 16.79 -6.13 -7.72
CA ASP A 75 17.68 -5.09 -8.23
C ASP A 75 17.04 -4.26 -9.35
N GLY A 76 15.87 -4.68 -9.85
CA GLY A 76 15.16 -4.01 -10.93
C GLY A 76 13.76 -4.58 -11.18
N ILE A 77 13.18 -4.14 -12.28
CA ILE A 77 11.93 -4.64 -12.85
C ILE A 77 12.05 -4.77 -14.36
N TYR A 78 11.12 -5.48 -14.97
CA TYR A 78 10.98 -5.53 -16.42
C TYR A 78 9.76 -4.72 -16.87
N LEU A 79 9.94 -3.87 -17.90
CA LEU A 79 8.87 -3.31 -18.70
C LEU A 79 8.78 -4.12 -20.00
N GLN A 80 7.60 -4.63 -20.32
CA GLN A 80 7.39 -5.45 -21.52
C GLN A 80 6.35 -4.79 -22.41
N TYR A 81 6.66 -4.61 -23.67
CA TYR A 81 5.78 -4.05 -24.70
C TYR A 81 6.29 -4.45 -26.09
N ASP A 82 5.42 -4.46 -27.08
CA ASP A 82 5.74 -4.74 -28.47
C ASP A 82 6.57 -6.03 -28.67
N GLY A 83 6.24 -7.08 -27.88
CA GLY A 83 6.92 -8.39 -27.94
C GLY A 83 8.33 -8.42 -27.35
N ALA A 84 8.80 -7.34 -26.73
CA ALA A 84 10.14 -7.25 -26.15
C ALA A 84 10.09 -6.92 -24.64
N ARG A 85 11.12 -7.36 -23.91
CA ARG A 85 11.26 -7.14 -22.47
C ARG A 85 12.50 -6.32 -22.17
N HIS A 86 12.32 -5.22 -21.45
CA HIS A 86 13.36 -4.24 -21.12
C HIS A 86 13.56 -4.20 -19.60
N ARG A 87 14.77 -4.51 -19.13
CA ARG A 87 15.09 -4.44 -17.70
C ARG A 87 15.47 -3.02 -17.30
N ILE A 88 14.86 -2.53 -16.24
CA ILE A 88 15.26 -1.29 -15.55
C ILE A 88 16.03 -1.71 -14.30
N ASP A 89 17.34 -1.58 -14.36
CA ASP A 89 18.28 -2.02 -13.32
C ASP A 89 18.46 -0.91 -12.28
N PHE A 90 17.69 -0.95 -11.21
CA PHE A 90 17.75 0.04 -10.13
C PHE A 90 19.11 0.08 -9.46
N LYS A 91 19.70 -1.12 -9.22
CA LYS A 91 20.98 -1.25 -8.54
C LYS A 91 22.09 -0.54 -9.32
N THR A 92 22.19 -0.79 -10.62
CA THR A 92 23.19 -0.15 -11.48
C THR A 92 22.91 1.36 -11.67
N LEU A 93 21.64 1.74 -11.80
CA LEU A 93 21.28 3.12 -12.11
C LEU A 93 21.45 4.08 -10.92
N ILE A 94 21.05 3.66 -9.73
CA ILE A 94 20.93 4.55 -8.56
C ILE A 94 21.37 3.90 -7.24
N ASP A 95 21.95 2.69 -7.28
CA ASP A 95 22.39 1.90 -6.13
C ASP A 95 21.30 1.63 -5.09
N ARG A 96 20.06 1.32 -5.57
CA ARG A 96 18.91 1.01 -4.74
C ARG A 96 18.24 -0.29 -5.17
N THR A 97 17.43 -0.83 -4.26
CA THR A 97 16.66 -2.07 -4.46
C THR A 97 15.23 -1.91 -3.95
N VAL A 98 14.39 -2.89 -4.22
CA VAL A 98 13.11 -3.09 -3.54
C VAL A 98 13.05 -4.48 -2.97
N THR A 99 12.22 -4.69 -1.94
CA THR A 99 12.06 -6.02 -1.34
C THR A 99 10.63 -6.48 -1.46
N VAL A 100 10.40 -7.61 -2.12
CA VAL A 100 9.09 -8.26 -2.13
C VAL A 100 8.94 -9.05 -0.83
N TYR A 101 8.01 -8.58 -0.01
CA TYR A 101 7.63 -9.20 1.26
C TYR A 101 6.15 -8.96 1.52
N GLY A 102 5.35 -10.01 1.53
CA GLY A 102 3.89 -9.88 1.58
C GLY A 102 3.41 -9.02 2.75
N GLN A 103 2.43 -8.16 2.52
CA GLN A 103 1.88 -7.29 3.57
C GLN A 103 1.41 -8.09 4.80
N GLN A 104 0.82 -9.26 4.60
CA GLN A 104 0.41 -10.14 5.70
C GLN A 104 1.59 -10.65 6.53
N GLN A 105 2.77 -10.80 5.93
CA GLN A 105 3.98 -11.18 6.66
C GLN A 105 4.50 -10.01 7.50
N VAL A 106 4.50 -8.78 6.94
CA VAL A 106 4.81 -7.56 7.72
C VAL A 106 3.88 -7.44 8.92
N VAL A 107 2.58 -7.57 8.69
CA VAL A 107 1.56 -7.50 9.76
C VAL A 107 1.77 -8.57 10.81
N ASN A 108 2.04 -9.81 10.40
CA ASN A 108 2.31 -10.91 11.34
C ASN A 108 3.55 -10.63 12.20
N ASP A 109 4.63 -10.19 11.60
CA ASP A 109 5.87 -9.90 12.32
C ASP A 109 5.66 -8.75 13.34
N LEU A 110 4.91 -7.70 12.96
CA LEU A 110 4.53 -6.61 13.86
C LEU A 110 3.61 -7.07 15.00
N MET A 111 2.63 -7.94 14.72
CA MET A 111 1.74 -8.50 15.75
C MET A 111 2.51 -9.35 16.77
N LEU A 112 3.41 -10.22 16.31
CA LEU A 112 4.24 -11.05 17.19
C LEU A 112 5.14 -10.19 18.10
N ALA A 113 5.63 -9.08 17.57
CA ALA A 113 6.43 -8.13 18.35
C ALA A 113 5.58 -7.42 19.41
N HIS A 114 4.34 -7.02 19.11
CA HIS A 114 3.41 -6.48 20.11
C HIS A 114 3.04 -7.50 21.19
N ASP A 115 2.84 -8.79 20.82
CA ASP A 115 2.61 -9.85 21.81
C ASP A 115 3.81 -9.98 22.77
N ALA A 116 5.02 -9.94 22.25
CA ALA A 116 6.23 -10.02 23.06
C ALA A 116 6.40 -8.84 24.03
N LEU A 117 5.92 -7.65 23.67
CA LEU A 117 5.91 -6.46 24.50
C LEU A 117 4.74 -6.43 25.51
N GLY A 118 3.70 -7.24 25.29
CA GLY A 118 2.46 -7.18 26.06
C GLY A 118 1.65 -5.91 25.80
N SER A 119 1.74 -5.35 24.57
CA SER A 119 1.04 -4.14 24.18
C SER A 119 -0.47 -4.27 24.29
N ALA A 120 -1.16 -3.18 24.66
CA ALA A 120 -2.62 -3.15 24.75
C ALA A 120 -3.26 -3.09 23.34
N VAL A 121 -3.49 -4.26 22.72
CA VAL A 121 -4.15 -4.41 21.42
C VAL A 121 -5.46 -5.17 21.61
N TYR A 122 -6.59 -4.52 21.35
CA TYR A 122 -7.95 -5.06 21.50
C TYR A 122 -8.51 -5.45 20.14
N PHE A 123 -8.47 -6.74 19.81
CA PHE A 123 -9.09 -7.29 18.60
C PHE A 123 -10.59 -7.54 18.80
N GLU A 124 -11.32 -7.78 17.70
CA GLU A 124 -12.77 -8.06 17.69
C GLU A 124 -13.60 -7.03 18.45
N SER A 125 -13.14 -5.77 18.43
CA SER A 125 -13.80 -4.66 19.10
C SER A 125 -14.98 -4.18 18.27
N SER A 126 -16.16 -4.11 18.88
CA SER A 126 -17.39 -3.61 18.25
C SER A 126 -17.78 -2.26 18.81
N GLY A 127 -18.60 -1.51 18.06
CA GLY A 127 -19.09 -0.21 18.46
C GLY A 127 -18.01 0.84 18.67
N VAL A 128 -16.88 0.72 17.96
CA VAL A 128 -15.75 1.68 18.05
C VAL A 128 -16.23 3.06 17.67
N SER A 129 -16.20 3.97 18.64
CA SER A 129 -16.77 5.31 18.54
C SER A 129 -15.82 6.36 19.12
N PRO A 130 -14.95 6.95 18.28
CA PRO A 130 -14.13 8.09 18.70
C PRO A 130 -15.01 9.33 18.91
N ARG A 131 -14.68 10.14 19.90
CA ARG A 131 -15.43 11.35 20.28
C ARG A 131 -14.51 12.46 20.75
N GLY A 132 -15.02 13.68 20.74
CA GLY A 132 -14.33 14.85 21.30
C GLY A 132 -13.03 15.19 20.58
N ILE A 133 -12.90 14.87 19.31
CA ILE A 133 -11.70 15.11 18.50
C ILE A 133 -11.36 16.60 18.36
N ASP A 134 -12.35 17.48 18.56
CA ASP A 134 -12.26 18.94 18.56
C ASP A 134 -12.05 19.54 19.98
N THR A 135 -11.87 18.67 20.97
CA THR A 135 -11.67 19.06 22.36
C THR A 135 -10.27 18.62 22.86
N PRO A 136 -9.79 19.15 24.01
CA PRO A 136 -8.53 18.68 24.58
C PRO A 136 -8.60 17.29 25.24
N HIS A 137 -9.77 16.64 25.26
CA HIS A 137 -10.02 15.35 25.90
C HIS A 137 -10.76 14.39 24.95
N PRO A 138 -10.14 13.95 23.85
CA PRO A 138 -10.74 12.96 22.98
C PRO A 138 -10.82 11.60 23.68
N SER A 139 -11.83 10.80 23.30
CA SER A 139 -12.02 9.47 23.85
C SER A 139 -12.48 8.49 22.78
N VAL A 140 -12.28 7.19 23.05
CA VAL A 140 -12.76 6.10 22.19
C VAL A 140 -13.54 5.10 23.02
N ASP A 141 -14.82 4.93 22.72
CA ASP A 141 -15.64 3.88 23.32
C ASP A 141 -15.68 2.64 22.43
N PHE A 142 -15.62 1.45 23.02
CA PHE A 142 -15.77 0.19 22.29
C PHE A 142 -16.14 -0.97 23.24
N VAL A 143 -16.55 -2.10 22.66
CA VAL A 143 -16.80 -3.35 23.39
C VAL A 143 -15.85 -4.42 22.86
N SER A 144 -15.09 -5.06 23.74
CA SER A 144 -14.21 -6.18 23.40
C SER A 144 -14.36 -7.29 24.45
N GLY A 145 -14.49 -8.54 24.00
CA GLY A 145 -14.73 -9.68 24.90
C GLY A 145 -15.99 -9.56 25.76
N GLY A 146 -17.00 -8.84 25.31
CA GLY A 146 -18.24 -8.56 26.06
C GLY A 146 -18.10 -7.50 27.16
N VAL A 147 -16.94 -6.84 27.27
CA VAL A 147 -16.66 -5.76 28.24
C VAL A 147 -16.67 -4.41 27.51
N SER A 148 -17.38 -3.43 28.10
CA SER A 148 -17.35 -2.05 27.60
C SER A 148 -16.14 -1.30 28.11
N TYR A 149 -15.43 -0.67 27.19
CA TYR A 149 -14.25 0.17 27.44
C TYR A 149 -14.51 1.61 27.04
N SER A 150 -13.93 2.55 27.77
CA SER A 150 -13.78 3.94 27.40
C SER A 150 -12.31 4.32 27.57
N VAL A 151 -11.67 4.74 26.50
CA VAL A 151 -10.25 5.13 26.45
C VAL A 151 -10.16 6.63 26.32
N ASP A 152 -9.75 7.33 27.38
CA ASP A 152 -9.40 8.74 27.33
C ASP A 152 -7.99 8.90 26.77
N ALA A 153 -7.79 9.75 25.78
CA ALA A 153 -6.50 9.94 25.11
C ALA A 153 -6.16 11.44 24.98
N ASP A 154 -4.89 11.74 24.66
CA ASP A 154 -4.49 13.08 24.22
C ASP A 154 -4.70 13.22 22.71
N PHE A 155 -4.45 12.13 21.98
CA PHE A 155 -4.61 12.06 20.53
C PHE A 155 -5.30 10.77 20.09
N ILE A 156 -6.01 10.85 18.96
CA ILE A 156 -6.57 9.70 18.27
C ILE A 156 -5.92 9.58 16.89
N VAL A 157 -5.50 8.37 16.50
CA VAL A 157 -4.98 8.11 15.17
C VAL A 157 -5.88 7.12 14.45
N GLY A 158 -6.49 7.55 13.34
CA GLY A 158 -7.26 6.71 12.43
C GLY A 158 -6.34 5.98 11.46
N ALA A 159 -6.09 4.69 11.74
CA ALA A 159 -5.42 3.72 10.88
C ALA A 159 -6.42 2.65 10.41
N ASP A 160 -7.70 3.00 10.35
CA ASP A 160 -8.88 2.16 10.19
C ASP A 160 -9.29 1.92 8.72
N GLY A 161 -8.41 2.33 7.80
CA GLY A 161 -8.57 2.09 6.37
C GLY A 161 -9.65 2.92 5.70
N PHE A 162 -9.90 2.64 4.42
CA PHE A 162 -10.79 3.46 3.61
C PHE A 162 -12.24 3.49 4.13
N HIS A 163 -12.73 2.39 4.68
CA HIS A 163 -14.08 2.25 5.21
C HIS A 163 -14.17 2.47 6.73
N GLY A 164 -13.12 3.03 7.32
CA GLY A 164 -13.06 3.34 8.74
C GLY A 164 -13.96 4.51 9.13
N VAL A 165 -14.15 4.68 10.43
CA VAL A 165 -15.01 5.72 10.99
C VAL A 165 -14.30 7.06 11.20
N CYS A 166 -12.97 7.04 11.37
CA CYS A 166 -12.21 8.22 11.80
C CYS A 166 -12.31 9.39 10.83
N ARG A 167 -12.17 9.15 9.52
CA ARG A 167 -12.28 10.21 8.51
C ARG A 167 -13.67 10.87 8.51
N THR A 168 -14.72 10.11 8.79
CA THR A 168 -16.11 10.63 8.78
C THR A 168 -16.44 11.54 9.95
N LEU A 169 -15.56 11.61 10.96
CA LEU A 169 -15.71 12.53 12.10
C LEU A 169 -15.25 13.94 11.76
N ILE A 170 -14.43 14.11 10.74
CA ILE A 170 -14.01 15.44 10.28
C ILE A 170 -15.21 16.12 9.63
N PRO A 171 -15.59 17.35 10.06
CA PRO A 171 -16.71 18.07 9.47
C PRO A 171 -16.57 18.22 7.96
N ALA A 172 -17.68 18.04 7.22
CA ALA A 172 -17.68 18.01 5.77
C ALA A 172 -17.18 19.32 5.11
N ASP A 173 -17.28 20.44 5.80
CA ASP A 173 -16.76 21.75 5.39
C ASP A 173 -15.27 21.93 5.66
N SER A 174 -14.67 21.04 6.46
CA SER A 174 -13.24 21.04 6.82
C SER A 174 -12.40 20.05 6.02
N ILE A 175 -13.01 19.16 5.23
CA ILE A 175 -12.33 18.13 4.45
C ILE A 175 -12.89 18.05 3.03
N THR A 176 -12.00 17.96 2.05
CA THR A 176 -12.35 17.67 0.65
C THR A 176 -11.73 16.36 0.24
N ALA A 177 -12.46 15.51 -0.45
CA ALA A 177 -11.96 14.30 -1.06
C ALA A 177 -11.68 14.53 -2.54
N PHE A 178 -10.47 14.15 -2.99
CA PHE A 178 -10.10 14.09 -4.39
C PHE A 178 -10.11 12.62 -4.80
N GLU A 179 -11.01 12.24 -5.69
CA GLU A 179 -11.20 10.85 -6.09
C GLU A 179 -11.21 10.70 -7.60
N ARG A 180 -10.63 9.61 -8.09
CA ARG A 180 -10.68 9.19 -9.49
C ARG A 180 -10.85 7.68 -9.54
N GLU A 181 -11.88 7.22 -10.23
CA GLU A 181 -12.04 5.81 -10.59
C GLU A 181 -11.46 5.56 -11.97
N PHE A 182 -10.83 4.39 -12.15
CA PHE A 182 -10.30 3.98 -13.44
C PHE A 182 -11.32 3.10 -14.17
N PRO A 183 -11.40 3.19 -15.51
CA PRO A 183 -12.36 2.42 -16.30
C PRO A 183 -11.93 0.96 -16.51
N PHE A 184 -11.17 0.41 -15.61
CA PHE A 184 -10.71 -0.99 -15.59
C PHE A 184 -10.44 -1.45 -14.16
N ALA A 185 -10.34 -2.76 -14.00
CA ALA A 185 -10.01 -3.43 -12.75
C ALA A 185 -8.83 -4.39 -12.96
N TRP A 186 -8.30 -4.92 -11.88
CA TRP A 186 -7.33 -6.01 -11.90
C TRP A 186 -7.96 -7.32 -11.44
N LEU A 187 -7.86 -8.35 -12.28
CA LEU A 187 -7.99 -9.73 -11.87
C LEU A 187 -6.65 -10.15 -11.24
N GLY A 188 -6.63 -10.29 -9.92
CA GLY A 188 -5.49 -10.80 -9.18
C GLY A 188 -5.57 -12.32 -9.04
N ILE A 189 -4.47 -13.01 -9.33
CA ILE A 189 -4.35 -14.46 -9.33
C ILE A 189 -3.23 -14.88 -8.39
N LEU A 190 -3.47 -15.85 -7.52
CA LEU A 190 -2.46 -16.51 -6.73
C LEU A 190 -2.34 -17.96 -7.19
N ALA A 191 -1.14 -18.41 -7.53
CA ALA A 191 -0.90 -19.75 -8.03
C ALA A 191 0.24 -20.45 -7.29
N ASN A 192 0.03 -21.72 -6.95
CA ASN A 192 1.04 -22.60 -6.39
C ASN A 192 2.01 -23.06 -7.46
N VAL A 193 2.89 -22.16 -7.86
CA VAL A 193 3.94 -22.40 -8.86
C VAL A 193 5.10 -21.45 -8.62
N ALA A 194 6.31 -21.94 -8.82
CA ALA A 194 7.50 -21.10 -8.75
C ALA A 194 7.42 -19.95 -9.77
N PRO A 195 7.86 -18.73 -9.41
CA PRO A 195 7.93 -17.62 -10.34
C PRO A 195 8.71 -17.98 -11.61
N SER A 196 8.28 -17.45 -12.74
CA SER A 196 8.90 -17.69 -14.03
C SER A 196 10.07 -16.75 -14.32
N THR A 197 10.34 -15.82 -13.41
CA THR A 197 11.47 -14.89 -13.44
C THR A 197 11.74 -14.37 -12.02
N ASP A 198 12.96 -13.89 -11.78
CA ASP A 198 13.39 -13.42 -10.46
C ASP A 198 12.92 -12.01 -10.11
N GLU A 199 12.45 -11.23 -11.09
CA GLU A 199 11.98 -9.85 -10.91
C GLU A 199 10.57 -9.68 -11.48
N LEU A 200 9.90 -8.57 -11.09
CA LEU A 200 8.56 -8.24 -11.58
C LEU A 200 8.58 -7.91 -13.07
N ILE A 201 7.54 -8.35 -13.78
CA ILE A 201 7.27 -7.96 -15.17
C ILE A 201 5.98 -7.14 -15.21
N TYR A 202 6.06 -5.96 -15.80
CA TYR A 202 4.93 -5.09 -16.13
C TYR A 202 4.77 -5.08 -17.64
N ALA A 203 3.67 -5.61 -18.16
CA ALA A 203 3.44 -5.75 -19.58
C ALA A 203 2.29 -4.88 -20.08
N LEU A 204 2.55 -4.04 -21.08
CA LEU A 204 1.53 -3.44 -21.93
C LEU A 204 1.29 -4.37 -23.13
N HIS A 205 0.06 -4.80 -23.31
CA HIS A 205 -0.39 -5.59 -24.47
C HIS A 205 -1.66 -4.96 -25.05
N GLU A 206 -2.00 -5.23 -26.31
CA GLU A 206 -3.22 -4.71 -26.94
C GLU A 206 -4.50 -5.22 -26.24
N ASP A 207 -4.48 -6.43 -25.68
CA ASP A 207 -5.56 -7.01 -24.89
C ASP A 207 -5.57 -6.51 -23.42
N GLY A 208 -4.73 -5.57 -23.05
CA GLY A 208 -4.66 -4.98 -21.71
C GLY A 208 -3.37 -5.33 -20.94
N PHE A 209 -3.24 -4.71 -19.81
CA PHE A 209 -2.12 -4.90 -18.90
C PHE A 209 -2.05 -6.33 -18.35
N ALA A 210 -0.82 -6.82 -18.15
CA ALA A 210 -0.54 -7.98 -17.32
C ALA A 210 0.68 -7.74 -16.43
N MET A 211 0.71 -8.43 -15.30
CA MET A 211 1.87 -8.38 -14.40
C MET A 211 2.22 -9.77 -13.87
N HIS A 212 3.50 -10.08 -13.88
CA HIS A 212 4.06 -11.23 -13.17
C HIS A 212 4.80 -10.73 -11.94
N SER A 213 4.50 -11.30 -10.81
CA SER A 213 5.22 -11.09 -9.55
C SER A 213 5.27 -12.37 -8.72
N MET A 214 5.93 -12.32 -7.57
CA MET A 214 6.10 -13.45 -6.67
C MET A 214 5.59 -13.15 -5.27
N ARG A 215 5.29 -14.21 -4.52
CA ARG A 215 5.01 -14.19 -3.08
C ARG A 215 6.08 -14.90 -2.28
N SER A 216 6.62 -15.97 -2.87
CA SER A 216 7.66 -16.79 -2.31
C SER A 216 8.37 -17.52 -3.45
N PRO A 217 9.45 -18.26 -3.22
CA PRO A 217 10.06 -19.10 -4.24
C PRO A 217 9.15 -20.17 -4.84
N ALA A 218 7.99 -20.45 -4.21
CA ALA A 218 7.06 -21.48 -4.64
C ALA A 218 5.67 -20.94 -5.05
N VAL A 219 5.42 -19.62 -4.90
CA VAL A 219 4.10 -19.03 -5.13
C VAL A 219 4.23 -17.77 -5.99
N SER A 220 3.55 -17.78 -7.13
CA SER A 220 3.44 -16.63 -8.03
C SER A 220 2.18 -15.81 -7.76
N ARG A 221 2.31 -14.49 -7.92
CA ARG A 221 1.18 -13.55 -7.92
C ARG A 221 1.11 -12.87 -9.27
N LEU A 222 0.00 -13.03 -9.96
CA LEU A 222 -0.20 -12.58 -11.34
C LEU A 222 -1.40 -11.64 -11.41
N TYR A 223 -1.42 -10.78 -12.41
CA TYR A 223 -2.53 -9.85 -12.61
C TYR A 223 -2.85 -9.69 -14.09
N LEU A 224 -4.14 -9.52 -14.38
CA LEU A 224 -4.66 -9.16 -15.70
C LEU A 224 -5.57 -7.94 -15.57
N GLN A 225 -5.45 -7.00 -16.50
CA GLN A 225 -6.47 -5.96 -16.68
C GLN A 225 -7.74 -6.59 -17.17
N VAL A 226 -8.87 -6.23 -16.53
CA VAL A 226 -10.23 -6.67 -16.88
C VAL A 226 -11.19 -5.49 -16.81
N ASP A 227 -12.39 -5.63 -17.39
CA ASP A 227 -13.42 -4.60 -17.22
C ASP A 227 -13.99 -4.62 -15.80
N PRO A 228 -14.37 -3.45 -15.25
CA PRO A 228 -14.84 -3.37 -13.86
C PRO A 228 -16.13 -4.18 -13.59
N GLY A 229 -16.93 -4.45 -14.63
CA GLY A 229 -18.18 -5.19 -14.55
C GLY A 229 -18.06 -6.71 -14.76
N GLU A 230 -16.84 -7.22 -15.01
CA GLU A 230 -16.66 -8.66 -15.21
C GLU A 230 -16.85 -9.44 -13.90
N SER A 231 -17.43 -10.64 -14.00
CA SER A 231 -17.57 -11.56 -12.87
C SER A 231 -16.36 -12.46 -12.75
N ILE A 232 -15.98 -12.79 -11.51
CA ILE A 232 -14.93 -13.77 -11.25
C ILE A 232 -15.26 -15.16 -11.82
N ASP A 233 -16.56 -15.47 -11.90
CA ASP A 233 -17.05 -16.75 -12.42
C ASP A 233 -16.82 -16.90 -13.93
N ASP A 234 -16.65 -15.79 -14.64
CA ASP A 234 -16.33 -15.79 -16.08
C ASP A 234 -14.87 -16.14 -16.37
N TRP A 235 -14.03 -16.16 -15.32
CA TRP A 235 -12.61 -16.43 -15.43
C TRP A 235 -12.26 -17.84 -14.95
N SER A 236 -12.47 -18.84 -15.84
CA SER A 236 -11.94 -20.18 -15.62
C SER A 236 -10.42 -20.17 -15.54
N ASP A 237 -9.81 -21.17 -14.91
CA ASP A 237 -8.35 -21.26 -14.82
C ASP A 237 -7.68 -21.31 -16.20
N ALA A 238 -8.28 -22.02 -17.15
CA ALA A 238 -7.82 -22.04 -18.55
C ALA A 238 -7.82 -20.62 -19.17
N ARG A 239 -8.92 -19.87 -19.04
CA ARG A 239 -9.00 -18.47 -19.53
C ARG A 239 -7.96 -17.57 -18.88
N VAL A 240 -7.69 -17.77 -17.60
CA VAL A 240 -6.65 -17.01 -16.87
C VAL A 240 -5.29 -17.28 -17.47
N TRP A 241 -4.91 -18.56 -17.64
CA TRP A 241 -3.61 -18.93 -18.19
C TRP A 241 -3.46 -18.49 -19.65
N ASP A 242 -4.48 -18.67 -20.48
CA ASP A 242 -4.49 -18.17 -21.87
C ASP A 242 -4.25 -16.66 -21.93
N GLY A 243 -4.94 -15.88 -21.08
CA GLY A 243 -4.77 -14.43 -21.00
C GLY A 243 -3.38 -14.00 -20.52
N LEU A 244 -2.79 -14.75 -19.59
CA LEU A 244 -1.44 -14.51 -19.10
C LEU A 244 -0.39 -14.86 -20.15
N HIS A 245 -0.51 -16.00 -20.83
CA HIS A 245 0.38 -16.38 -21.93
C HIS A 245 0.35 -15.37 -23.07
N THR A 246 -0.83 -14.91 -23.44
CA THR A 246 -1.00 -13.91 -24.51
C THR A 246 -0.28 -12.61 -24.16
N ARG A 247 -0.45 -12.09 -22.94
CA ARG A 247 0.03 -10.76 -22.56
C ARG A 247 1.46 -10.73 -22.04
N LEU A 248 1.94 -11.85 -21.45
CA LEU A 248 3.31 -11.95 -20.89
C LEU A 248 4.27 -12.70 -21.83
N GLY A 249 3.77 -13.36 -22.88
CA GLY A 249 4.60 -14.15 -23.79
C GLY A 249 5.63 -13.30 -24.52
N VAL A 250 6.88 -13.77 -24.52
CA VAL A 250 7.96 -13.29 -25.38
C VAL A 250 8.80 -14.48 -25.87
N GLU A 251 9.45 -14.34 -27.01
CA GLU A 251 10.28 -15.40 -27.58
C GLU A 251 11.35 -15.88 -26.58
N GLY A 252 11.49 -17.17 -26.44
CA GLY A 252 12.51 -17.79 -25.59
C GLY A 252 12.20 -17.79 -24.09
N TRP A 253 11.01 -17.35 -23.66
CA TRP A 253 10.59 -17.38 -22.27
C TRP A 253 9.29 -18.17 -22.09
N THR A 254 9.17 -18.89 -20.99
CA THR A 254 8.01 -19.71 -20.65
C THR A 254 7.40 -19.28 -19.34
N LEU A 255 6.10 -19.01 -19.35
CA LEU A 255 5.33 -18.81 -18.13
C LEU A 255 5.04 -20.18 -17.49
N HIS A 256 5.38 -20.32 -16.21
CA HIS A 256 5.06 -21.52 -15.45
C HIS A 256 3.61 -21.50 -15.01
N GLU A 257 2.88 -22.58 -15.26
CA GLU A 257 1.52 -22.78 -14.77
C GLU A 257 1.49 -23.66 -13.53
N GLY A 258 0.49 -23.46 -12.69
CA GLY A 258 0.24 -24.28 -11.51
C GLY A 258 -1.19 -24.15 -11.03
N GLU A 259 -1.51 -24.76 -9.89
CA GLU A 259 -2.82 -24.67 -9.27
C GLU A 259 -3.13 -23.22 -8.87
N ILE A 260 -4.22 -22.67 -9.40
CA ILE A 260 -4.74 -21.37 -8.98
C ILE A 260 -5.49 -21.55 -7.66
N THR A 261 -4.99 -20.90 -6.59
CA THR A 261 -5.54 -21.01 -5.24
C THR A 261 -6.46 -19.85 -4.87
N GLU A 262 -6.31 -18.71 -5.53
CA GLU A 262 -7.13 -17.52 -5.28
C GLU A 262 -7.28 -16.69 -6.56
N LYS A 263 -8.49 -16.19 -6.79
CA LYS A 263 -8.81 -15.18 -7.80
C LYS A 263 -9.64 -14.08 -7.17
N SER A 264 -9.35 -12.82 -7.51
CA SER A 264 -10.14 -11.67 -7.04
C SER A 264 -10.12 -10.53 -8.06
N ILE A 265 -11.25 -9.85 -8.27
CA ILE A 265 -11.32 -8.65 -9.10
C ILE A 265 -11.32 -7.43 -8.17
N THR A 266 -10.38 -6.52 -8.40
CA THR A 266 -10.21 -5.32 -7.60
C THR A 266 -10.35 -4.09 -8.49
N PRO A 267 -11.40 -3.27 -8.31
CA PRO A 267 -11.52 -1.98 -8.97
C PRO A 267 -10.36 -1.06 -8.61
N MET A 268 -9.93 -0.25 -9.57
CA MET A 268 -8.82 0.67 -9.37
C MET A 268 -9.33 2.08 -9.12
N ARG A 269 -8.79 2.71 -8.08
CA ARG A 269 -9.09 4.10 -7.71
C ARG A 269 -7.87 4.84 -7.17
N SER A 270 -7.90 6.15 -7.32
CA SER A 270 -7.11 7.11 -6.55
C SER A 270 -8.04 7.84 -5.59
N PHE A 271 -7.58 8.08 -4.38
CA PHE A 271 -8.30 8.85 -3.37
C PHE A 271 -7.30 9.58 -2.49
N VAL A 272 -7.51 10.86 -2.24
CA VAL A 272 -6.72 11.66 -1.29
C VAL A 272 -7.63 12.68 -0.63
N VAL A 273 -7.52 12.85 0.69
CA VAL A 273 -8.20 13.92 1.40
C VAL A 273 -7.36 15.20 1.45
N SER A 274 -8.01 16.35 1.64
CA SER A 274 -7.34 17.65 1.72
C SER A 274 -6.63 17.89 3.05
N THR A 275 -6.93 17.10 4.09
CA THR A 275 -6.27 17.18 5.40
C THR A 275 -6.19 15.79 6.04
N LEU A 276 -5.08 15.52 6.72
CA LEU A 276 -4.87 14.30 7.52
C LEU A 276 -4.97 14.59 9.02
N GLU A 277 -5.44 15.76 9.40
CA GLU A 277 -5.61 16.14 10.81
C GLU A 277 -6.85 17.00 11.02
N TYR A 278 -7.48 16.84 12.17
CA TYR A 278 -8.54 17.71 12.66
C TYR A 278 -8.60 17.65 14.19
N GLY A 279 -8.30 18.77 14.85
CA GLY A 279 -8.23 18.81 16.31
C GLY A 279 -7.19 17.83 16.86
N SER A 280 -7.65 16.84 17.64
CA SER A 280 -6.80 15.78 18.20
C SER A 280 -6.74 14.50 17.35
N LEU A 281 -7.42 14.49 16.18
CA LEU A 281 -7.47 13.34 15.26
C LEU A 281 -6.41 13.48 14.15
N TYR A 282 -5.66 12.41 13.92
CA TYR A 282 -4.74 12.25 12.79
C TYR A 282 -5.14 11.03 11.96
N LEU A 283 -4.99 11.11 10.63
CA LEU A 283 -5.25 10.00 9.71
C LEU A 283 -3.95 9.50 9.10
N VAL A 284 -3.84 8.17 8.93
CA VAL A 284 -2.69 7.51 8.29
C VAL A 284 -3.15 6.41 7.32
N GLY A 285 -2.39 6.20 6.27
CA GLY A 285 -2.65 5.15 5.28
C GLY A 285 -3.99 5.29 4.56
N ASP A 286 -4.66 4.16 4.32
CA ASP A 286 -5.91 4.12 3.55
C ASP A 286 -7.07 4.92 4.19
N ALA A 287 -6.95 5.37 5.45
CA ALA A 287 -7.90 6.28 6.06
C ALA A 287 -7.87 7.67 5.40
N GLY A 288 -6.71 8.11 4.92
CA GLY A 288 -6.50 9.40 4.26
C GLY A 288 -6.29 9.34 2.75
N HIS A 289 -5.78 8.24 2.21
CA HIS A 289 -5.43 8.14 0.79
C HIS A 289 -5.34 6.71 0.27
N ILE A 290 -5.69 6.53 -1.01
CA ILE A 290 -5.51 5.28 -1.77
C ILE A 290 -4.81 5.63 -3.07
N VAL A 291 -3.84 4.83 -3.46
CA VAL A 291 -3.13 4.93 -4.74
C VAL A 291 -3.46 3.74 -5.64
N PRO A 292 -3.45 3.89 -6.98
CA PRO A 292 -3.53 2.75 -7.88
C PRO A 292 -2.38 1.78 -7.59
N PRO A 293 -2.61 0.46 -7.61
CA PRO A 293 -1.60 -0.53 -7.19
C PRO A 293 -0.40 -0.64 -8.14
N THR A 294 -0.48 -0.11 -9.36
CA THR A 294 0.56 -0.23 -10.41
C THR A 294 1.93 0.31 -9.95
N GLY A 295 1.94 1.36 -9.14
CA GLY A 295 3.18 1.93 -8.60
C GLY A 295 3.72 1.24 -7.34
N ALA A 296 3.02 0.24 -6.79
CA ALA A 296 3.35 -0.44 -5.54
C ALA A 296 3.53 0.51 -4.33
N LYS A 297 2.78 1.62 -4.27
CA LYS A 297 2.96 2.70 -3.28
C LYS A 297 2.11 2.58 -2.02
N GLY A 298 1.00 1.82 -2.01
CA GLY A 298 0.02 1.86 -0.92
C GLY A 298 0.59 1.56 0.47
N LEU A 299 1.27 0.42 0.63
CA LEU A 299 1.90 0.05 1.91
C LEU A 299 3.04 1.03 2.29
N ASN A 300 3.86 1.42 1.33
CA ASN A 300 4.97 2.34 1.53
C ASN A 300 4.50 3.74 1.94
N ALA A 301 3.38 4.20 1.36
CA ALA A 301 2.71 5.44 1.74
C ALA A 301 2.25 5.40 3.21
N ALA A 302 1.59 4.31 3.62
CA ALA A 302 1.17 4.13 5.00
C ALA A 302 2.36 4.07 5.98
N ILE A 303 3.45 3.38 5.61
CA ILE A 303 4.68 3.34 6.41
C ILE A 303 5.30 4.74 6.54
N SER A 304 5.33 5.51 5.46
CA SER A 304 5.86 6.88 5.51
C SER A 304 5.04 7.82 6.39
N ASP A 305 3.69 7.69 6.36
CA ASP A 305 2.81 8.48 7.23
C ASP A 305 3.12 8.22 8.69
N VAL A 306 3.15 6.94 9.08
CA VAL A 306 3.37 6.60 10.50
C VAL A 306 4.78 6.90 10.97
N ALA A 307 5.78 6.83 10.08
CA ALA A 307 7.13 7.25 10.39
C ALA A 307 7.21 8.77 10.68
N MET A 308 6.58 9.58 9.80
CA MET A 308 6.50 11.03 10.01
C MET A 308 5.68 11.40 11.24
N LEU A 309 4.53 10.72 11.46
CA LEU A 309 3.66 11.00 12.60
C LEU A 309 4.31 10.57 13.93
N GLY A 310 4.97 9.40 13.96
CA GLY A 310 5.71 8.92 15.13
C GLY A 310 6.85 9.86 15.52
N ALA A 311 7.63 10.32 14.53
CA ALA A 311 8.67 11.32 14.75
C ALA A 311 8.07 12.67 15.22
N ALA A 312 6.92 13.06 14.69
CA ALA A 312 6.23 14.29 15.10
C ALA A 312 5.70 14.21 16.55
N PHE A 313 5.14 13.08 16.98
CA PHE A 313 4.75 12.85 18.38
C PHE A 313 5.96 12.85 19.29
N THR A 314 7.05 12.18 18.91
CA THR A 314 8.30 12.19 19.68
C THR A 314 8.80 13.62 19.90
N ALA A 315 8.82 14.43 18.86
CA ALA A 315 9.23 15.84 18.95
C ALA A 315 8.26 16.66 19.82
N PHE A 316 6.95 16.45 19.66
CA PHE A 316 5.92 17.14 20.42
C PHE A 316 6.10 16.93 21.94
N PHE A 317 6.24 15.68 22.38
CA PHE A 317 6.43 15.35 23.79
C PHE A 317 7.82 15.74 24.33
N ALA A 318 8.79 15.98 23.43
CA ALA A 318 10.07 16.63 23.79
C ALA A 318 10.00 18.16 23.82
N GLY A 319 8.81 18.76 23.65
CA GLY A 319 8.59 20.20 23.73
C GLY A 319 8.69 20.95 22.39
N ASN A 320 8.77 20.25 21.26
CA ASN A 320 8.78 20.83 19.92
C ASN A 320 7.51 20.47 19.14
N PRO A 321 6.45 21.29 19.15
CA PRO A 321 5.19 21.00 18.45
C PRO A 321 5.24 21.19 16.93
N GLY A 322 6.29 21.82 16.38
CA GLY A 322 6.37 22.19 14.97
C GLY A 322 6.17 21.01 13.99
N PRO A 323 6.86 19.87 14.18
CA PRO A 323 6.65 18.71 13.29
C PRO A 323 5.23 18.15 13.31
N LEU A 324 4.52 18.21 14.45
CA LEU A 324 3.14 17.74 14.56
C LEU A 324 2.17 18.70 13.86
N SER A 325 2.32 20.02 14.06
CA SER A 325 1.49 21.03 13.42
C SER A 325 1.67 21.15 11.89
N THR A 326 2.68 20.49 11.33
CA THR A 326 2.95 20.44 9.88
C THR A 326 2.82 19.03 9.30
N TYR A 327 2.37 18.06 10.10
CA TYR A 327 2.26 16.67 9.67
C TYR A 327 1.40 16.50 8.41
N SER A 328 0.17 17.02 8.44
CA SER A 328 -0.78 16.90 7.34
C SER A 328 -0.20 17.43 6.03
N ASP A 329 0.37 18.63 6.03
CA ASP A 329 0.95 19.26 4.84
C ASP A 329 2.13 18.45 4.28
N ARG A 330 3.01 17.96 5.16
CA ARG A 330 4.19 17.17 4.77
C ARG A 330 3.79 15.81 4.21
N ALA A 331 2.90 15.10 4.89
CA ALA A 331 2.40 13.81 4.47
C ALA A 331 1.65 13.92 3.13
N LEU A 332 0.73 14.88 2.98
CA LEU A 332 -0.01 15.11 1.73
C LEU A 332 0.90 15.47 0.57
N ARG A 333 1.95 16.29 0.80
CA ARG A 333 2.93 16.60 -0.25
C ARG A 333 3.62 15.34 -0.77
N ARG A 334 3.96 14.39 0.11
CA ARG A 334 4.50 13.09 -0.26
C ARG A 334 3.46 12.23 -0.97
N GLN A 335 2.21 12.22 -0.47
CA GLN A 335 1.13 11.44 -1.07
C GLN A 335 0.84 11.86 -2.52
N TRP A 336 0.86 13.15 -2.82
CA TRP A 336 0.67 13.61 -4.19
C TRP A 336 1.81 13.20 -5.13
N LYS A 337 3.05 13.07 -4.65
CA LYS A 337 4.15 12.47 -5.43
C LYS A 337 3.88 10.98 -5.71
N SER A 338 3.41 10.23 -4.71
CA SER A 338 3.03 8.82 -4.86
C SER A 338 1.84 8.63 -5.81
N GLN A 339 0.83 9.51 -5.74
CA GLN A 339 -0.31 9.55 -6.68
C GLN A 339 0.17 9.80 -8.10
N TYR A 340 1.01 10.82 -8.30
CA TYR A 340 1.56 11.14 -9.61
C TYR A 340 2.28 9.93 -10.23
N PHE A 341 3.18 9.32 -9.49
CA PHE A 341 3.92 8.15 -9.98
C PHE A 341 3.02 6.96 -10.28
N SER A 342 2.12 6.61 -9.36
CA SER A 342 1.21 5.48 -9.53
C SER A 342 0.26 5.69 -10.71
N GLN A 343 -0.25 6.91 -10.88
CA GLN A 343 -1.08 7.26 -12.03
C GLN A 343 -0.29 7.21 -13.33
N TRP A 344 0.93 7.75 -13.35
CA TRP A 344 1.80 7.73 -14.53
C TRP A 344 2.10 6.30 -14.98
N MET A 345 2.45 5.40 -14.06
CA MET A 345 2.64 3.97 -14.34
C MET A 345 1.35 3.32 -14.85
N THR A 346 0.20 3.68 -14.26
CA THR A 346 -1.10 3.16 -14.68
C THR A 346 -1.45 3.61 -16.08
N ASP A 347 -1.31 4.89 -16.38
CA ASP A 347 -1.63 5.46 -17.70
C ASP A 347 -0.68 4.92 -18.81
N MET A 348 0.58 4.66 -18.47
CA MET A 348 1.58 4.11 -19.37
C MET A 348 1.32 2.65 -19.75
N LEU A 349 0.76 1.85 -18.83
CA LEU A 349 0.73 0.39 -18.94
C LEU A 349 -0.66 -0.21 -19.18
N HIS A 350 -1.74 0.56 -19.00
CA HIS A 350 -3.10 0.03 -19.16
C HIS A 350 -3.75 0.53 -20.44
N THR A 351 -4.46 -0.36 -21.11
CA THR A 351 -5.28 0.02 -22.28
C THR A 351 -6.50 0.84 -21.86
N SER A 352 -7.12 1.49 -22.83
CA SER A 352 -8.36 2.24 -22.61
C SER A 352 -9.49 1.31 -22.16
N GLY A 353 -10.31 1.76 -21.22
CA GLY A 353 -11.53 1.06 -20.85
C GLY A 353 -12.61 1.09 -21.95
N PRO A 354 -13.78 0.51 -21.67
CA PRO A 354 -14.90 0.49 -22.61
C PRO A 354 -15.40 1.91 -22.95
N GLY A 355 -16.03 2.07 -24.10
CA GLY A 355 -16.64 3.34 -24.55
C GLY A 355 -15.67 4.34 -25.23
N VAL A 356 -14.38 4.04 -25.33
CA VAL A 356 -13.41 4.86 -26.05
C VAL A 356 -13.43 4.50 -27.55
N SER A 357 -13.37 5.49 -28.44
CA SER A 357 -13.34 5.26 -29.89
C SER A 357 -12.10 4.44 -30.31
N GLU A 358 -12.21 3.72 -31.45
CA GLU A 358 -11.07 2.98 -32.00
C GLU A 358 -9.89 3.90 -32.35
N ALA A 359 -10.18 5.08 -32.90
CA ALA A 359 -9.14 6.08 -33.22
C ALA A 359 -8.42 6.59 -31.98
N ASP A 360 -9.16 6.88 -30.91
CA ASP A 360 -8.55 7.33 -29.64
C ASP A 360 -7.75 6.21 -28.97
N ARG A 361 -8.24 4.96 -29.02
CA ARG A 361 -7.48 3.81 -28.53
C ARG A 361 -6.17 3.62 -29.28
N ALA A 362 -6.22 3.68 -30.62
CA ALA A 362 -5.04 3.57 -31.46
C ALA A 362 -4.03 4.69 -31.20
N PHE A 363 -4.50 5.94 -31.08
CA PHE A 363 -3.64 7.07 -30.75
C PHE A 363 -2.99 6.91 -29.38
N ARG A 364 -3.79 6.54 -28.35
CA ARG A 364 -3.29 6.32 -26.98
C ARG A 364 -2.25 5.21 -26.95
N HIS A 365 -2.50 4.09 -27.62
CA HIS A 365 -1.55 2.97 -27.67
C HIS A 365 -0.21 3.40 -28.30
N ARG A 366 -0.24 4.14 -29.42
CA ARG A 366 0.98 4.67 -30.03
C ARG A 366 1.73 5.64 -29.11
N SER A 367 1.00 6.48 -28.39
CA SER A 367 1.59 7.38 -27.39
C SER A 367 2.23 6.62 -26.22
N GLN A 368 1.60 5.52 -25.75
CA GLN A 368 2.16 4.64 -24.71
C GLN A 368 3.45 3.96 -25.17
N LEU A 369 3.48 3.44 -26.41
CA LEU A 369 4.70 2.87 -26.99
C LEU A 369 5.84 3.90 -27.06
N GLY A 370 5.55 5.13 -27.54
CA GLY A 370 6.53 6.22 -27.56
C GLY A 370 7.03 6.59 -26.15
N GLN A 371 6.16 6.56 -25.15
CA GLN A 371 6.54 6.78 -23.75
C GLN A 371 7.42 5.65 -23.20
N LEU A 372 7.08 4.40 -23.48
CA LEU A 372 7.86 3.23 -23.07
C LEU A 372 9.23 3.21 -23.74
N ASP A 373 9.29 3.52 -25.05
CA ASP A 373 10.57 3.66 -25.77
C ASP A 373 11.46 4.75 -25.15
N TYR A 374 10.87 5.90 -24.77
CA TYR A 374 11.61 6.94 -24.08
C TYR A 374 12.10 6.47 -22.70
N VAL A 375 11.22 5.84 -21.91
CA VAL A 375 11.56 5.37 -20.55
C VAL A 375 12.64 4.30 -20.58
N THR A 376 12.61 3.38 -21.54
CA THR A 376 13.59 2.28 -21.63
C THR A 376 14.87 2.69 -22.37
N GLY A 377 14.80 3.66 -23.28
CA GLY A 377 15.92 4.13 -24.09
C GLY A 377 16.76 5.25 -23.46
N SER A 378 16.15 6.10 -22.61
CA SER A 378 16.85 7.22 -21.98
C SER A 378 17.40 6.87 -20.61
N GLU A 379 18.68 7.09 -20.35
CA GLU A 379 19.29 6.88 -19.04
C GLU A 379 18.61 7.75 -17.96
N TYR A 380 18.33 9.02 -18.27
CA TYR A 380 17.68 9.92 -17.32
C TYR A 380 16.25 9.48 -16.97
N ALA A 381 15.50 9.00 -17.96
CA ALA A 381 14.15 8.50 -17.73
C ALA A 381 14.15 7.20 -16.89
N ARG A 382 15.10 6.28 -17.17
CA ARG A 382 15.32 5.07 -16.34
C ARG A 382 15.68 5.42 -14.90
N ARG A 383 16.60 6.39 -14.68
CA ARG A 383 16.95 6.87 -13.33
C ARG A 383 15.74 7.48 -12.62
N GLY A 384 14.94 8.31 -13.32
CA GLY A 384 13.74 8.91 -12.75
C GLY A 384 12.67 7.89 -12.39
N LEU A 385 12.47 6.84 -13.22
CA LEU A 385 11.59 5.73 -12.87
C LEU A 385 12.16 4.96 -11.67
N ALA A 386 13.43 4.61 -11.68
CA ALA A 386 14.09 3.87 -10.60
C ALA A 386 13.97 4.61 -9.26
N GLU A 387 14.25 5.92 -9.21
CA GLU A 387 14.13 6.75 -8.02
C GLU A 387 12.72 6.76 -7.45
N GLN A 388 11.72 6.96 -8.31
CA GLN A 388 10.33 6.97 -7.88
C GLN A 388 9.84 5.58 -7.46
N TYR A 389 10.29 4.51 -8.15
CA TYR A 389 9.89 3.15 -7.84
C TYR A 389 10.48 2.64 -6.53
N THR A 390 11.77 2.88 -6.29
CA THR A 390 12.48 2.46 -5.06
C THR A 390 12.18 3.35 -3.85
N GLY A 391 11.49 4.46 -4.06
CA GLY A 391 10.99 5.36 -3.02
C GLY A 391 11.84 6.60 -2.79
N LEU A 392 11.15 7.70 -2.54
CA LEU A 392 11.77 8.96 -2.15
C LEU A 392 12.11 8.92 -0.65
N PRO A 393 13.14 9.65 -0.17
CA PRO A 393 13.44 9.77 1.25
C PRO A 393 12.21 10.24 2.05
N ILE A 394 12.06 9.76 3.29
CA ILE A 394 11.02 10.22 4.21
C ILE A 394 11.54 11.46 4.95
N GLU A 395 10.88 12.59 4.75
CA GLU A 395 11.32 13.87 5.33
C GLU A 395 11.19 13.88 6.85
N GLY A 396 12.29 14.11 7.57
CA GLY A 396 12.31 14.27 9.02
C GLY A 396 12.22 12.96 9.81
N VAL A 397 12.65 11.89 9.18
CA VAL A 397 12.78 10.57 9.81
C VAL A 397 14.22 10.10 9.69
#